data_f514d53528297cfefc0ecd903380a919
#
_entry.id   f514d53528297cfefc0ecd903380a919
#
_cell.length_a   1.000
_cell.length_b   1.000
_cell.length_c   1.000
_cell.angle_alpha   90.00
_cell.angle_beta   90.00
_cell.angle_gamma   90.00
#
_symmetry.space_group_name_H-M   'P 1'
#
loop_
_entity.id
_entity.type
_entity.pdbx_description
1 polymer ?
#
loop_
_entity_poly.entity_id
_entity_poly.type
_entity_poly.pdbx_seq_one_letter_code
_entity_poly.pdbx_strand_id
1 'polypeptide(L)'
;GYPHFMLKEIHEQAQVARELIHLLDGSPDVQPLVEKMKNARHLYLIGCGTSYHAAAVGSVYIAQLAGLTAIPVLAPQFIAQYAPAVGYEDVGIFVSQSGETKDVLNALEAAEKRGMACFGLANVVGSTLTKATSFCLPLCCGYEISVPATKTFTNQVVTFLYLAYRLAGKDTSELLRIPE
;
A
#
# COMPACT_ATOMS: atom_id res chain seq x y z
N GLY A 1 30.06 7.48 -5.95
CA GLY A 1 28.85 8.23 -5.60
C GLY A 1 28.08 8.61 -6.84
N TYR A 2 26.82 9.00 -6.65
CA TYR A 2 25.94 9.43 -7.74
C TYR A 2 25.92 10.95 -7.82
N PRO A 3 25.86 11.56 -9.02
CA PRO A 3 25.81 13.02 -9.19
C PRO A 3 24.45 13.62 -8.74
N HIS A 4 23.38 12.82 -8.74
CA HIS A 4 22.03 13.23 -8.37
C HIS A 4 21.34 12.19 -7.48
N PHE A 5 20.53 12.64 -6.51
CA PHE A 5 19.77 11.75 -5.62
C PHE A 5 18.82 10.83 -6.40
N MET A 6 18.13 11.35 -7.39
CA MET A 6 17.21 10.55 -8.21
C MET A 6 17.90 9.36 -8.89
N LEU A 7 19.11 9.57 -9.44
CA LEU A 7 19.88 8.47 -10.06
C LEU A 7 20.27 7.42 -9.02
N LYS A 8 20.69 7.84 -7.82
CA LYS A 8 20.95 6.94 -6.71
C LYS A 8 19.71 6.11 -6.35
N GLU A 9 18.58 6.78 -6.17
CA GLU A 9 17.31 6.16 -5.78
C GLU A 9 16.78 5.18 -6.85
N ILE A 10 16.98 5.48 -8.13
CA ILE A 10 16.69 4.54 -9.23
C ILE A 10 17.51 3.25 -9.09
N HIS A 11 18.81 3.36 -8.78
CA HIS A 11 19.67 2.20 -8.61
C HIS A 11 19.41 1.42 -7.30
N GLU A 12 18.81 2.04 -6.30
CA GLU A 12 18.45 1.37 -5.03
C GLU A 12 17.19 0.48 -5.15
N GLN A 13 16.37 0.62 -6.21
CA GLN A 13 15.07 -0.04 -6.33
C GLN A 13 15.16 -1.57 -6.18
N ALA A 14 16.11 -2.21 -6.84
CA ALA A 14 16.27 -3.66 -6.78
C ALA A 14 16.56 -4.15 -5.34
N GLN A 15 17.46 -3.44 -4.63
CA GLN A 15 17.80 -3.79 -3.25
C GLN A 15 16.62 -3.61 -2.31
N VAL A 16 15.97 -2.43 -2.33
CA VAL A 16 14.87 -2.14 -1.39
C VAL A 16 13.63 -3.00 -1.67
N ALA A 17 13.41 -3.41 -2.93
CA ALA A 17 12.33 -4.35 -3.26
C ALA A 17 12.59 -5.75 -2.68
N ARG A 18 13.83 -6.24 -2.73
CA ARG A 18 14.22 -7.52 -2.12
C ARG A 18 14.07 -7.47 -0.60
N GLU A 19 14.56 -6.41 0.04
CA GLU A 19 14.44 -6.20 1.48
C GLU A 19 12.97 -6.16 1.92
N LEU A 20 12.11 -5.47 1.15
CA LEU A 20 10.67 -5.42 1.40
C LEU A 20 10.02 -6.81 1.37
N ILE A 21 10.30 -7.63 0.34
CA ILE A 21 9.71 -8.97 0.22
C ILE A 21 10.08 -9.83 1.44
N HIS A 22 11.35 -9.85 1.84
CA HIS A 22 11.80 -10.58 3.03
C HIS A 22 11.13 -10.08 4.31
N LEU A 23 10.96 -8.75 4.45
CA LEU A 23 10.29 -8.17 5.61
C LEU A 23 8.82 -8.58 5.66
N LEU A 24 8.11 -8.52 4.53
CA LEU A 24 6.70 -8.90 4.44
C LEU A 24 6.50 -10.40 4.74
N ASP A 25 7.40 -11.28 4.29
CA ASP A 25 7.36 -12.72 4.60
C ASP A 25 7.51 -13.00 6.10
N GLY A 26 8.30 -12.21 6.80
CA GLY A 26 8.49 -12.32 8.25
C GLY A 26 7.47 -11.55 9.09
N SER A 27 6.58 -10.77 8.47
CA SER A 27 5.65 -9.90 9.21
C SER A 27 4.43 -10.66 9.73
N PRO A 28 4.14 -10.61 11.05
CA PRO A 28 2.94 -11.22 11.63
C PRO A 28 1.65 -10.50 11.18
N ASP A 29 1.74 -9.26 10.70
CA ASP A 29 0.60 -8.43 10.35
C ASP A 29 0.02 -8.75 8.95
N VAL A 30 0.80 -9.40 8.09
CA VAL A 30 0.38 -9.72 6.73
C VAL A 30 -0.80 -10.69 6.70
N GLN A 31 -0.75 -11.76 7.48
CA GLN A 31 -1.82 -12.77 7.46
C GLN A 31 -3.16 -12.21 7.94
N PRO A 32 -3.25 -11.46 9.06
CA PRO A 32 -4.48 -10.79 9.46
C PRO A 32 -5.04 -9.82 8.41
N LEU A 33 -4.17 -9.07 7.72
CA LEU A 33 -4.59 -8.19 6.62
C LEU A 33 -5.19 -9.00 5.47
N VAL A 34 -4.52 -10.06 5.03
CA VAL A 34 -4.98 -10.93 3.93
C VAL A 34 -6.35 -11.52 4.26
N GLU A 35 -6.59 -11.97 5.50
CA GLU A 35 -7.88 -12.49 5.92
C GLU A 35 -8.97 -11.41 5.91
N LYS A 36 -8.64 -10.19 6.34
CA LYS A 36 -9.59 -9.06 6.25
C LYS A 36 -9.93 -8.72 4.80
N MET A 37 -8.91 -8.69 3.92
CA MET A 37 -9.12 -8.43 2.49
C MET A 37 -10.00 -9.48 1.82
N LYS A 38 -9.82 -10.77 2.14
CA LYS A 38 -10.63 -11.88 1.60
C LYS A 38 -12.12 -11.78 1.97
N ASN A 39 -12.39 -11.31 3.17
CA ASN A 39 -13.75 -11.28 3.72
C ASN A 39 -14.41 -9.91 3.58
N ALA A 40 -13.75 -8.93 2.94
CA ALA A 40 -14.29 -7.60 2.76
C ALA A 40 -15.47 -7.59 1.80
N ARG A 41 -16.53 -6.88 2.15
CA ARG A 41 -17.64 -6.56 1.22
C ARG A 41 -17.13 -5.70 0.07
N HIS A 42 -16.35 -4.66 0.39
CA HIS A 42 -15.60 -3.85 -0.57
C HIS A 42 -14.18 -3.64 -0.06
N LEU A 43 -13.22 -3.74 -0.96
CA LEU A 43 -11.81 -3.46 -0.71
C LEU A 43 -11.41 -2.18 -1.44
N TYR A 44 -11.03 -1.15 -0.69
CA TYR A 44 -10.59 0.13 -1.23
C TYR A 44 -9.08 0.28 -1.12
N LEU A 45 -8.44 0.75 -2.20
CA LEU A 45 -7.03 1.12 -2.22
C LEU A 45 -6.95 2.63 -2.41
N ILE A 46 -6.63 3.37 -1.34
CA ILE A 46 -6.84 4.81 -1.25
C ILE A 46 -5.49 5.53 -1.22
N GLY A 47 -5.27 6.44 -2.17
CA GLY A 47 -4.02 7.20 -2.24
C GLY A 47 -4.16 8.49 -3.03
N CYS A 48 -3.06 9.24 -3.14
CA CYS A 48 -2.96 10.45 -3.97
C CYS A 48 -1.71 10.37 -4.85
N GLY A 49 -1.74 11.07 -6.00
CA GLY A 49 -0.58 11.14 -6.91
C GLY A 49 -0.11 9.75 -7.35
N THR A 50 1.19 9.51 -7.27
CA THR A 50 1.79 8.22 -7.67
C THR A 50 1.32 7.05 -6.80
N SER A 51 0.97 7.27 -5.54
CA SER A 51 0.39 6.24 -4.67
C SER A 51 -0.98 5.76 -5.16
N TYR A 52 -1.80 6.65 -5.76
CA TYR A 52 -3.03 6.24 -6.45
C TYR A 52 -2.73 5.36 -7.66
N HIS A 53 -1.70 5.70 -8.45
CA HIS A 53 -1.32 4.86 -9.60
C HIS A 53 -0.80 3.49 -9.17
N ALA A 54 -0.03 3.41 -8.08
CA ALA A 54 0.36 2.13 -7.50
C ALA A 54 -0.86 1.32 -7.03
N ALA A 55 -1.85 1.95 -6.40
CA ALA A 55 -3.11 1.33 -6.02
C ALA A 55 -3.89 0.82 -7.24
N ALA A 56 -3.91 1.57 -8.35
CA ALA A 56 -4.55 1.14 -9.60
C ALA A 56 -3.87 -0.10 -10.20
N VAL A 57 -2.53 -0.16 -10.21
CA VAL A 57 -1.79 -1.37 -10.61
C VAL A 57 -2.10 -2.52 -9.65
N GLY A 58 -2.11 -2.26 -8.34
CA GLY A 58 -2.45 -3.24 -7.31
C GLY A 58 -3.82 -3.86 -7.51
N SER A 59 -4.83 -3.06 -7.90
CA SER A 59 -6.17 -3.57 -8.16
C SER A 59 -6.20 -4.58 -9.33
N VAL A 60 -5.37 -4.35 -10.36
CA VAL A 60 -5.22 -5.29 -11.49
C VAL A 60 -4.61 -6.61 -11.02
N TYR A 61 -3.55 -6.57 -10.22
CA TYR A 61 -2.93 -7.78 -9.68
C TYR A 61 -3.89 -8.59 -8.81
N ILE A 62 -4.61 -7.92 -7.91
CA ILE A 62 -5.59 -8.57 -7.03
C ILE A 62 -6.70 -9.22 -7.86
N ALA A 63 -7.19 -8.55 -8.89
CA ALA A 63 -8.22 -9.10 -9.76
C ALA A 63 -7.71 -10.32 -10.56
N GLN A 64 -6.53 -10.21 -11.18
CA GLN A 64 -5.99 -11.27 -12.05
C GLN A 64 -5.52 -12.50 -11.28
N LEU A 65 -4.92 -12.31 -10.10
CA LEU A 65 -4.30 -13.40 -9.35
C LEU A 65 -5.23 -14.03 -8.32
N ALA A 66 -6.06 -13.21 -7.66
CA ALA A 66 -6.91 -13.67 -6.57
C ALA A 66 -8.41 -13.67 -6.90
N GLY A 67 -8.82 -13.15 -8.05
CA GLY A 67 -10.24 -13.08 -8.44
C GLY A 67 -11.08 -12.13 -7.57
N LEU A 68 -10.45 -11.20 -6.86
CA LEU A 68 -11.11 -10.24 -5.98
C LEU A 68 -11.18 -8.86 -6.62
N THR A 69 -12.25 -8.14 -6.38
CA THR A 69 -12.36 -6.73 -6.81
C THR A 69 -11.80 -5.81 -5.75
N ALA A 70 -10.75 -5.06 -6.09
CA ALA A 70 -10.23 -3.96 -5.30
C ALA A 70 -10.49 -2.64 -6.02
N ILE A 71 -10.96 -1.63 -5.32
CA ILE A 71 -11.37 -0.33 -5.86
C ILE A 71 -10.27 0.69 -5.60
N PRO A 72 -9.44 1.04 -6.60
CA PRO A 72 -8.47 2.11 -6.46
C PRO A 72 -9.19 3.46 -6.52
N VAL A 73 -8.94 4.34 -5.58
CA VAL A 73 -9.65 5.62 -5.49
C VAL A 73 -8.74 6.74 -4.96
N LEU A 74 -8.88 7.92 -5.52
CA LEU A 74 -8.24 9.13 -4.98
C LEU A 74 -8.85 9.47 -3.61
N ALA A 75 -8.03 9.86 -2.64
CA ALA A 75 -8.49 10.13 -1.29
C ALA A 75 -9.62 11.19 -1.21
N PRO A 76 -9.57 12.33 -1.92
CA PRO A 76 -10.69 13.27 -1.96
C PRO A 76 -11.97 12.68 -2.57
N GLN A 77 -11.82 11.84 -3.61
CA GLN A 77 -12.92 11.16 -4.25
C GLN A 77 -13.56 10.12 -3.33
N PHE A 78 -12.76 9.39 -2.54
CA PHE A 78 -13.26 8.46 -1.54
C PHE A 78 -14.18 9.15 -0.53
N ILE A 79 -13.78 10.31 -0.02
CA ILE A 79 -14.59 11.09 0.94
C ILE A 79 -15.95 11.46 0.34
N ALA A 80 -15.97 11.91 -0.91
CA ALA A 80 -17.18 12.40 -1.54
C ALA A 80 -18.13 11.26 -1.99
N GLN A 81 -17.58 10.16 -2.51
CA GLN A 81 -18.38 9.13 -3.19
C GLN A 81 -18.62 7.88 -2.36
N TYR A 82 -17.66 7.48 -1.51
CA TYR A 82 -17.70 6.18 -0.84
C TYR A 82 -17.86 6.27 0.67
N ALA A 83 -17.22 7.24 1.34
CA ALA A 83 -17.23 7.35 2.79
C ALA A 83 -18.64 7.35 3.43
N PRO A 84 -19.69 7.93 2.80
CA PRO A 84 -21.04 7.84 3.37
C PRO A 84 -21.62 6.42 3.41
N ALA A 85 -21.15 5.51 2.54
CA ALA A 85 -21.71 4.16 2.36
C ALA A 85 -20.85 3.03 2.95
N VAL A 86 -19.61 3.31 3.40
CA VAL A 86 -18.73 2.28 3.99
C VAL A 86 -19.12 1.97 5.44
N GLY A 87 -18.69 0.80 5.91
CA GLY A 87 -18.92 0.34 7.27
C GLY A 87 -17.97 -0.79 7.68
N TYR A 88 -18.28 -1.49 8.76
CA TYR A 88 -17.43 -2.51 9.39
C TYR A 88 -17.09 -3.72 8.52
N GLU A 89 -17.87 -3.96 7.44
CA GLU A 89 -17.61 -5.05 6.47
C GLU A 89 -16.65 -4.62 5.35
N ASP A 90 -16.30 -3.33 5.29
CA ASP A 90 -15.43 -2.79 4.26
C ASP A 90 -14.00 -2.67 4.77
N VAL A 91 -13.04 -2.77 3.86
CA VAL A 91 -11.60 -2.68 4.16
C VAL A 91 -10.97 -1.58 3.30
N GLY A 92 -10.15 -0.74 3.90
CA GLY A 92 -9.34 0.27 3.23
C GLY A 92 -7.86 0.13 3.48
N ILE A 93 -7.07 0.17 2.41
CA ILE A 93 -5.61 0.32 2.47
C ILE A 93 -5.28 1.75 2.06
N PHE A 94 -4.80 2.53 3.01
CA PHE A 94 -4.44 3.95 2.84
C PHE A 94 -2.96 4.05 2.53
N VAL A 95 -2.63 4.61 1.36
CA VAL A 95 -1.27 4.61 0.81
C VAL A 95 -0.70 6.02 0.80
N SER A 96 0.43 6.21 1.48
CA SER A 96 1.15 7.49 1.49
C SER A 96 2.64 7.25 1.74
N GLN A 97 3.50 7.76 0.87
CA GLN A 97 4.95 7.68 1.07
C GLN A 97 5.38 8.31 2.41
N SER A 98 4.96 9.54 2.68
CA SER A 98 5.29 10.28 3.92
C SER A 98 4.46 9.84 5.13
N GLY A 99 3.27 9.29 4.89
CA GLY A 99 2.27 9.06 5.95
C GLY A 99 1.64 10.33 6.52
N GLU A 100 1.90 11.50 5.88
CA GLU A 100 1.42 12.82 6.30
C GLU A 100 0.55 13.50 5.22
N THR A 101 0.23 12.81 4.13
CA THR A 101 -0.62 13.37 3.06
C THR A 101 -2.00 13.71 3.60
N LYS A 102 -2.33 15.00 3.66
CA LYS A 102 -3.54 15.49 4.33
C LYS A 102 -4.83 14.87 3.80
N ASP A 103 -4.94 14.75 2.48
CA ASP A 103 -6.14 14.15 1.86
C ASP A 103 -6.30 12.68 2.23
N VAL A 104 -5.20 11.93 2.34
CA VAL A 104 -5.21 10.54 2.79
C VAL A 104 -5.63 10.43 4.26
N LEU A 105 -5.12 11.31 5.12
CA LEU A 105 -5.49 11.35 6.54
C LEU A 105 -6.97 11.76 6.74
N ASN A 106 -7.47 12.71 5.96
CA ASN A 106 -8.88 13.09 5.98
C ASN A 106 -9.79 11.92 5.52
N ALA A 107 -9.36 11.17 4.50
CA ALA A 107 -10.10 10.00 4.03
C ALA A 107 -10.08 8.88 5.08
N LEU A 108 -8.95 8.66 5.75
CA LEU A 108 -8.83 7.72 6.87
C LEU A 108 -9.81 8.08 7.99
N GLU A 109 -9.80 9.32 8.46
CA GLU A 109 -10.70 9.78 9.52
C GLU A 109 -12.18 9.59 9.14
N ALA A 110 -12.54 9.87 7.88
CA ALA A 110 -13.90 9.66 7.38
C ALA A 110 -14.30 8.18 7.38
N ALA A 111 -13.39 7.28 7.04
CA ALA A 111 -13.60 5.83 7.05
C ALA A 111 -13.72 5.27 8.48
N GLU A 112 -12.83 5.69 9.39
CA GLU A 112 -12.83 5.26 10.79
C GLU A 112 -14.13 5.65 11.52
N LYS A 113 -14.65 6.85 11.27
CA LYS A 113 -15.95 7.29 11.80
C LYS A 113 -17.12 6.40 11.40
N ARG A 114 -16.96 5.60 10.36
CA ARG A 114 -17.96 4.63 9.87
C ARG A 114 -17.66 3.19 10.32
N GLY A 115 -16.59 2.99 11.09
CA GLY A 115 -16.22 1.66 11.58
C GLY A 115 -15.54 0.77 10.54
N MET A 116 -15.08 1.34 9.40
CA MET A 116 -14.35 0.62 8.38
C MET A 116 -13.00 0.12 8.92
N ALA A 117 -12.59 -1.07 8.54
CA ALA A 117 -11.25 -1.58 8.89
C ALA A 117 -10.19 -0.87 8.04
N CYS A 118 -9.32 -0.11 8.70
CA CYS A 118 -8.33 0.77 8.06
C CYS A 118 -6.90 0.28 8.30
N PHE A 119 -6.15 0.11 7.21
CA PHE A 119 -4.74 -0.30 7.21
C PHE A 119 -3.91 0.71 6.43
N GLY A 120 -2.65 0.89 6.87
CA GLY A 120 -1.73 1.81 6.23
C GLY A 120 -0.69 1.11 5.36
N LEU A 121 -0.15 1.85 4.39
CA LEU A 121 1.05 1.52 3.63
C LEU A 121 1.89 2.78 3.53
N ALA A 122 3.01 2.86 4.27
CA ALA A 122 3.81 4.07 4.37
C ALA A 122 5.31 3.79 4.46
N ASN A 123 6.13 4.77 4.03
CA ASN A 123 7.59 4.65 4.15
C ASN A 123 8.13 5.21 5.46
N VAL A 124 7.47 6.23 6.04
CA VAL A 124 7.94 6.90 7.25
C VAL A 124 7.31 6.27 8.49
N VAL A 125 8.14 5.56 9.24
CA VAL A 125 7.77 4.96 10.54
C VAL A 125 7.45 6.07 11.54
N GLY A 126 6.37 5.90 12.30
CA GLY A 126 5.94 6.88 13.30
C GLY A 126 5.19 8.09 12.74
N SER A 127 4.89 8.09 11.44
CA SER A 127 4.02 9.09 10.82
C SER A 127 2.58 9.03 11.36
N THR A 128 1.78 10.05 11.06
CA THR A 128 0.37 10.10 11.47
C THR A 128 -0.41 8.88 10.95
N LEU A 129 -0.21 8.50 9.68
CA LEU A 129 -0.86 7.32 9.10
C LEU A 129 -0.51 6.04 9.85
N THR A 130 0.78 5.85 10.21
CA THR A 130 1.22 4.64 10.92
C THR A 130 0.68 4.53 12.34
N LYS A 131 0.34 5.66 12.97
CA LYS A 131 -0.24 5.69 14.32
C LYS A 131 -1.76 5.57 14.32
N ALA A 132 -2.40 6.04 13.28
CA ALA A 132 -3.86 6.08 13.20
C ALA A 132 -4.47 4.77 12.68
N THR A 133 -3.76 3.99 11.87
CA THR A 133 -4.28 2.73 11.33
C THR A 133 -4.10 1.55 12.30
N SER A 134 -4.93 0.51 12.17
CA SER A 134 -4.85 -0.71 12.97
C SER A 134 -3.47 -1.35 12.92
N PHE A 135 -2.86 -1.36 11.73
CA PHE A 135 -1.44 -1.49 11.49
C PHE A 135 -1.08 -0.92 10.12
N CYS A 136 0.21 -0.68 9.91
CA CYS A 136 0.73 -0.11 8.69
C CYS A 136 1.91 -0.94 8.17
N LEU A 137 1.81 -1.43 6.94
CA LEU A 137 2.92 -2.09 6.28
C LEU A 137 3.98 -1.04 5.88
N PRO A 138 5.25 -1.28 6.19
CA PRO A 138 6.34 -0.38 5.81
C PRO A 138 6.74 -0.60 4.35
N LEU A 139 7.18 0.46 3.67
CA LEU A 139 7.73 0.38 2.31
C LEU A 139 9.23 0.06 2.29
N CYS A 140 9.93 0.23 3.40
CA CYS A 140 11.37 -0.09 3.55
C CYS A 140 12.32 0.58 2.55
N CYS A 141 11.99 1.78 2.07
CA CYS A 141 12.79 2.47 1.06
C CYS A 141 13.91 3.36 1.64
N GLY A 142 13.97 3.51 2.98
CA GLY A 142 14.81 4.55 3.57
C GLY A 142 14.39 5.96 3.12
N TYR A 143 15.33 6.90 3.11
CA TYR A 143 15.04 8.26 2.67
C TYR A 143 14.93 8.32 1.13
N GLU A 144 13.87 8.96 0.63
CA GLU A 144 13.68 9.37 -0.75
C GLU A 144 13.64 10.90 -0.78
N ILE A 145 14.66 11.50 -1.40
CA ILE A 145 14.91 12.95 -1.39
C ILE A 145 14.38 13.59 -2.67
N SER A 146 14.39 12.84 -3.76
CA SER A 146 13.89 13.32 -5.05
C SER A 146 12.40 13.61 -5.01
N VAL A 147 11.98 14.70 -5.64
CA VAL A 147 10.56 15.06 -5.74
C VAL A 147 9.74 14.02 -6.50
N PRO A 148 10.19 13.52 -7.68
CA PRO A 148 9.52 12.39 -8.32
C PRO A 148 9.76 11.10 -7.53
N ALA A 149 8.69 10.37 -7.25
CA ALA A 149 8.77 9.07 -6.62
C ALA A 149 9.48 8.05 -7.53
N THR A 150 10.38 7.27 -6.96
CA THR A 150 11.10 6.17 -7.63
C THR A 150 10.92 4.87 -6.85
N LYS A 151 11.80 4.60 -5.91
CA LYS A 151 11.81 3.38 -5.10
C LYS A 151 10.56 3.22 -4.23
N THR A 152 9.98 4.32 -3.72
CA THR A 152 8.74 4.25 -2.94
C THR A 152 7.55 3.86 -3.80
N PHE A 153 7.45 4.35 -5.05
CA PHE A 153 6.42 3.89 -5.99
C PHE A 153 6.59 2.40 -6.32
N THR A 154 7.81 1.99 -6.66
CA THR A 154 8.11 0.58 -6.96
C THR A 154 7.74 -0.33 -5.79
N ASN A 155 8.11 0.02 -4.56
CA ASN A 155 7.79 -0.80 -3.39
C ASN A 155 6.30 -0.79 -3.05
N GLN A 156 5.55 0.26 -3.35
CA GLN A 156 4.08 0.22 -3.27
C GLN A 156 3.49 -0.81 -4.24
N VAL A 157 3.96 -0.82 -5.49
CA VAL A 157 3.54 -1.80 -6.50
C VAL A 157 3.91 -3.23 -6.09
N VAL A 158 5.15 -3.43 -5.60
CA VAL A 158 5.63 -4.74 -5.11
C VAL A 158 4.80 -5.21 -3.91
N THR A 159 4.45 -4.31 -2.97
CA THR A 159 3.57 -4.67 -1.84
C THR A 159 2.20 -5.17 -2.32
N PHE A 160 1.58 -4.48 -3.27
CA PHE A 160 0.30 -4.94 -3.81
C PHE A 160 0.40 -6.26 -4.57
N LEU A 161 1.47 -6.47 -5.32
CA LEU A 161 1.72 -7.75 -5.98
C LEU A 161 1.92 -8.86 -4.95
N TYR A 162 2.69 -8.60 -3.89
CA TYR A 162 2.89 -9.52 -2.77
C TYR A 162 1.55 -9.89 -2.10
N LEU A 163 0.72 -8.89 -1.78
CA LEU A 163 -0.61 -9.13 -1.20
C LEU A 163 -1.50 -9.94 -2.16
N ALA A 164 -1.43 -9.69 -3.47
CA ALA A 164 -2.18 -10.46 -4.46
C ALA A 164 -1.72 -11.94 -4.50
N TYR A 165 -0.41 -12.22 -4.37
CA TYR A 165 0.12 -13.59 -4.24
C TYR A 165 -0.41 -14.27 -2.97
N ARG A 166 -0.37 -13.59 -1.83
CA ARG A 166 -0.88 -14.11 -0.54
C ARG A 166 -2.39 -14.38 -0.61
N LEU A 167 -3.16 -13.49 -1.22
CA LEU A 167 -4.60 -13.67 -1.45
C LEU A 167 -4.89 -14.89 -2.31
N ALA A 168 -4.08 -15.13 -3.33
CA ALA A 168 -4.19 -16.27 -4.25
C ALA A 168 -3.63 -17.59 -3.68
N GLY A 169 -2.99 -17.57 -2.51
CA GLY A 169 -2.31 -18.73 -1.94
C GLY A 169 -1.07 -19.18 -2.73
N LYS A 170 -0.43 -18.26 -3.46
CA LYS A 170 0.77 -18.52 -4.26
C LYS A 170 2.05 -18.36 -3.42
N ASP A 171 3.12 -18.99 -3.90
CA ASP A 171 4.45 -18.89 -3.28
C ASP A 171 5.06 -17.52 -3.55
N THR A 172 5.29 -16.75 -2.49
CA THR A 172 5.89 -15.40 -2.56
C THR A 172 7.38 -15.42 -2.89
N SER A 173 8.05 -16.56 -2.77
CA SER A 173 9.47 -16.69 -3.13
C SER A 173 9.74 -16.39 -4.62
N GLU A 174 8.74 -16.58 -5.49
CA GLU A 174 8.81 -16.23 -6.91
C GLU A 174 9.05 -14.72 -7.12
N LEU A 175 8.60 -13.88 -6.18
CA LEU A 175 8.73 -12.42 -6.26
C LEU A 175 10.18 -11.95 -6.08
N LEU A 176 11.05 -12.78 -5.49
CA LEU A 176 12.47 -12.47 -5.32
C LEU A 176 13.23 -12.40 -6.66
N ARG A 177 12.61 -12.84 -7.76
CA ARG A 177 13.15 -12.69 -9.13
C ARG A 177 12.92 -11.28 -9.70
N ILE A 178 11.98 -10.50 -9.16
CA ILE A 178 11.67 -9.14 -9.66
C ILE A 178 12.87 -8.20 -9.53
N PRO A 179 13.64 -8.22 -8.42
CA PRO A 179 14.80 -7.36 -8.25
C PRO A 179 16.06 -7.82 -9.01
N GLU A 180 16.02 -8.84 -9.82
CA GLU A 180 17.14 -9.32 -10.65
C GLU A 180 17.18 -8.60 -12.00
#